data_10118fe9855b605eb61b5fd13896967c
#
_entry.id   10118fe9855b605eb61b5fd13896967c
#
_cell.length_a   1.000
_cell.length_b   1.000
_cell.length_c   1.000
_cell.angle_alpha   90.00
_cell.angle_beta   90.00
_cell.angle_gamma   90.00
#
_symmetry.space_group_name_H-M   'P 1'
#
loop_
_entity.id
_entity.type
_entity.pdbx_description
1 polymer ?
#
loop_
_entity_poly.entity_id
_entity_poly.type
_entity_poly.pdbx_seq_one_letter_code
_entity_poly.pdbx_strand_id
1 'polypeptide(L)'
;MNKKQGRAFEAFVESEDNNLLRLAVLMTSNYQLAEDAVQRTLERLAARWDRVEHPKAFCRKVLTNLVIDDARAAARRPREEPLSPTHENPDPLAQDGLRSVELRPAVLSALDSLTPHQRAIVVLRYFGDHSDAEVSQALGVAVGTVKSTASRALAQLRTHPSLAGLFCPADYPAR
;
A
#
# COMPACT_ATOMS: atom_id res chain seq x y z
N MET A 1 -6.73 7.56 27.29
CA MET A 1 -6.86 6.10 27.09
C MET A 1 -6.68 5.40 28.43
N ASN A 2 -7.63 4.59 28.87
CA ASN A 2 -7.50 3.82 30.13
C ASN A 2 -6.66 2.55 29.89
N LYS A 3 -6.24 1.85 30.99
CA LYS A 3 -5.35 0.68 30.91
C LYS A 3 -5.90 -0.47 30.02
N LYS A 4 -7.22 -0.66 29.97
CA LYS A 4 -7.87 -1.66 29.10
C LYS A 4 -7.82 -1.26 27.62
N GLN A 5 -8.04 0.00 27.33
CA GLN A 5 -7.95 0.56 25.97
C GLN A 5 -6.51 0.55 25.47
N GLY A 6 -5.51 0.81 26.35
CA GLY A 6 -4.09 0.69 25.99
C GLY A 6 -3.73 -0.71 25.51
N ARG A 7 -4.09 -1.75 26.26
CA ARG A 7 -3.84 -3.15 25.87
C ARG A 7 -4.55 -3.53 24.55
N ALA A 8 -5.78 -3.06 24.34
CA ALA A 8 -6.50 -3.34 23.12
C ALA A 8 -5.86 -2.64 21.89
N PHE A 9 -5.34 -1.44 22.08
CA PHE A 9 -4.58 -0.73 21.06
C PHE A 9 -3.26 -1.45 20.74
N GLU A 10 -2.49 -1.84 21.76
CA GLU A 10 -1.24 -2.60 21.60
C GLU A 10 -1.48 -3.90 20.81
N ALA A 11 -2.47 -4.69 21.20
CA ALA A 11 -2.83 -5.92 20.51
C ALA A 11 -3.25 -5.68 19.04
N PHE A 12 -3.95 -4.57 18.77
CA PHE A 12 -4.28 -4.16 17.41
C PHE A 12 -3.02 -3.84 16.59
N VAL A 13 -2.10 -3.05 17.16
CA VAL A 13 -0.84 -2.69 16.49
C VAL A 13 -0.03 -3.95 16.19
N GLU A 14 0.18 -4.84 17.16
CA GLU A 14 0.89 -6.10 16.96
C GLU A 14 0.30 -6.96 15.83
N SER A 15 -1.02 -6.94 15.66
CA SER A 15 -1.70 -7.72 14.63
C SER A 15 -1.68 -7.09 13.24
N GLU A 16 -1.59 -5.76 13.12
CA GLU A 16 -1.77 -5.05 11.85
C GLU A 16 -0.53 -4.34 11.33
N ASP A 17 0.48 -4.13 12.17
CA ASP A 17 1.68 -3.34 11.82
C ASP A 17 2.37 -3.87 10.57
N ASN A 18 2.66 -5.16 10.52
CA ASN A 18 3.27 -5.81 9.34
C ASN A 18 2.43 -5.66 8.07
N ASN A 19 1.10 -5.77 8.18
CA ASN A 19 0.20 -5.63 7.04
C ASN A 19 0.16 -4.18 6.53
N LEU A 20 0.10 -3.20 7.43
CA LEU A 20 0.15 -1.78 7.09
C LEU A 20 1.49 -1.42 6.45
N LEU A 21 2.60 -1.89 7.03
CA LEU A 21 3.95 -1.64 6.50
C LEU A 21 4.12 -2.25 5.11
N ARG A 22 3.65 -3.47 4.89
CA ARG A 22 3.65 -4.13 3.59
C ARG A 22 2.92 -3.32 2.53
N LEU A 23 1.70 -2.89 2.81
CA LEU A 23 0.91 -2.06 1.90
C LEU A 23 1.62 -0.72 1.62
N ALA A 24 2.18 -0.11 2.66
CA ALA A 24 2.92 1.15 2.53
C ALA A 24 4.17 1.00 1.66
N VAL A 25 4.96 -0.08 1.83
CA VAL A 25 6.13 -0.36 0.97
C VAL A 25 5.71 -0.57 -0.48
N LEU A 26 4.65 -1.32 -0.73
CA LEU A 26 4.11 -1.50 -2.08
C LEU A 26 3.60 -0.20 -2.71
N MET A 27 3.10 0.74 -1.89
CA MET A 27 2.63 2.05 -2.36
C MET A 27 3.75 3.07 -2.56
N THR A 28 4.85 3.00 -1.82
CA THR A 28 5.92 4.01 -1.81
C THR A 28 7.19 3.57 -2.54
N SER A 29 7.43 2.26 -2.69
CA SER A 29 8.73 1.63 -3.05
C SER A 29 9.90 2.08 -2.19
N ASN A 30 9.62 2.65 -1.03
CA ASN A 30 10.64 3.16 -0.12
C ASN A 30 10.28 2.78 1.32
N TYR A 31 11.16 2.03 1.97
CA TYR A 31 10.92 1.51 3.31
C TYR A 31 10.78 2.63 4.36
N GLN A 32 11.64 3.65 4.33
CA GLN A 32 11.60 4.75 5.29
C GLN A 32 10.31 5.59 5.15
N LEU A 33 9.90 5.87 3.92
CA LEU A 33 8.63 6.57 3.68
C LEU A 33 7.44 5.72 4.12
N ALA A 34 7.53 4.40 3.97
CA ALA A 34 6.51 3.48 4.41
C ALA A 34 6.40 3.45 5.94
N GLU A 35 7.52 3.34 6.67
CA GLU A 35 7.56 3.38 8.13
C GLU A 35 6.98 4.70 8.67
N ASP A 36 7.41 5.84 8.12
CA ASP A 36 6.89 7.16 8.52
C ASP A 36 5.36 7.24 8.31
N ALA A 37 4.87 6.77 7.17
CA ALA A 37 3.43 6.78 6.88
C ALA A 37 2.64 5.87 7.83
N VAL A 38 3.18 4.69 8.17
CA VAL A 38 2.55 3.77 9.15
C VAL A 38 2.57 4.39 10.53
N GLN A 39 3.69 4.92 11.00
CA GLN A 39 3.79 5.59 12.29
C GLN A 39 2.77 6.72 12.42
N ARG A 40 2.72 7.63 11.45
CA ARG A 40 1.74 8.74 11.40
C ARG A 40 0.30 8.24 11.38
N THR A 41 0.05 7.09 10.77
CA THR A 41 -1.27 6.45 10.76
C THR A 41 -1.66 5.95 12.14
N LEU A 42 -0.75 5.24 12.82
CA LEU A 42 -0.97 4.71 14.15
C LEU A 42 -1.10 5.82 15.21
N GLU A 43 -0.33 6.90 15.10
CA GLU A 43 -0.47 8.08 15.94
C GLU A 43 -1.88 8.72 15.82
N ARG A 44 -2.38 8.85 14.58
CA ARG A 44 -3.74 9.36 14.33
C ARG A 44 -4.83 8.43 14.85
N LEU A 45 -4.60 7.12 14.80
CA LEU A 45 -5.50 6.14 15.38
C LEU A 45 -5.47 6.23 16.90
N ALA A 46 -4.28 6.27 17.52
CA ALA A 46 -4.11 6.36 18.98
C ALA A 46 -4.85 7.58 19.57
N ALA A 47 -4.76 8.74 18.89
CA ALA A 47 -5.44 9.96 19.29
C ALA A 47 -6.98 9.87 19.26
N ARG A 48 -7.54 8.85 18.59
CA ARG A 48 -8.98 8.68 18.36
C ARG A 48 -9.48 7.28 18.69
N TRP A 49 -8.66 6.47 19.35
CA TRP A 49 -8.92 5.05 19.60
C TRP A 49 -10.29 4.76 20.20
N ASP A 50 -10.71 5.60 21.13
CA ASP A 50 -12.00 5.51 21.82
C ASP A 50 -13.24 5.82 20.97
N ARG A 51 -13.04 6.43 19.79
CA ARG A 51 -14.10 6.89 18.89
C ARG A 51 -14.13 6.14 17.55
N VAL A 52 -13.11 5.30 17.29
CA VAL A 52 -13.00 4.58 16.04
C VAL A 52 -13.63 3.19 16.17
N GLU A 53 -14.76 2.98 15.52
CA GLU A 53 -15.47 1.69 15.53
C GLU A 53 -14.76 0.63 14.68
N HIS A 54 -14.14 1.05 13.57
CA HIS A 54 -13.48 0.17 12.61
C HIS A 54 -12.00 0.55 12.39
N PRO A 55 -11.10 0.18 13.33
CA PRO A 55 -9.68 0.60 13.29
C PRO A 55 -8.95 0.22 12.01
N LYS A 56 -9.17 -0.98 11.47
CA LYS A 56 -8.55 -1.42 10.19
C LYS A 56 -8.95 -0.52 9.02
N ALA A 57 -10.24 -0.22 8.87
CA ALA A 57 -10.73 0.66 7.81
C ALA A 57 -10.21 2.10 7.97
N PHE A 58 -10.14 2.58 9.22
CA PHE A 58 -9.55 3.88 9.54
C PHE A 58 -8.08 3.95 9.12
N CYS A 59 -7.26 2.96 9.53
CA CYS A 59 -5.84 2.91 9.19
C CYS A 59 -5.63 2.87 7.67
N ARG A 60 -6.36 2.03 6.94
CA ARG A 60 -6.28 1.97 5.48
C ARG A 60 -6.53 3.33 4.83
N LYS A 61 -7.60 4.00 5.23
CA LYS A 61 -7.95 5.33 4.71
C LYS A 61 -6.86 6.35 5.02
N VAL A 62 -6.39 6.40 6.26
CA VAL A 62 -5.37 7.37 6.68
C VAL A 62 -4.05 7.10 5.98
N LEU A 63 -3.58 5.85 5.97
CA LEU A 63 -2.32 5.44 5.33
C LEU A 63 -2.32 5.80 3.84
N THR A 64 -3.39 5.41 3.12
CA THR A 64 -3.48 5.64 1.68
C THR A 64 -3.48 7.13 1.36
N ASN A 65 -4.22 7.94 2.12
CA ASN A 65 -4.24 9.39 1.91
C ASN A 65 -2.87 10.02 2.20
N LEU A 66 -2.19 9.61 3.28
CA LEU A 66 -0.84 10.09 3.59
C LEU A 66 0.13 9.80 2.45
N VAL A 67 0.18 8.55 1.97
CA VAL A 67 1.08 8.16 0.88
C VAL A 67 0.80 8.93 -0.41
N ILE A 68 -0.48 9.11 -0.78
CA ILE A 68 -0.85 9.87 -1.98
C ILE A 68 -0.47 11.34 -1.83
N ASP A 69 -0.73 11.96 -0.67
CA ASP A 69 -0.44 13.36 -0.43
C ASP A 69 1.06 13.63 -0.38
N ASP A 70 1.84 12.74 0.25
CA ASP A 70 3.30 12.81 0.30
C ASP A 70 3.91 12.64 -1.12
N ALA A 71 3.41 11.71 -1.92
CA ALA A 71 3.83 11.54 -3.31
C ALA A 71 3.52 12.79 -4.17
N ARG A 72 2.35 13.40 -3.96
CA ARG A 72 1.99 14.67 -4.64
C ARG A 72 2.87 15.82 -4.18
N ALA A 73 3.22 15.88 -2.90
CA ALA A 73 4.11 16.89 -2.35
C ALA A 73 5.54 16.73 -2.90
N ALA A 74 6.05 15.50 -2.97
CA ALA A 74 7.36 15.18 -3.54
C ALA A 74 7.45 15.56 -5.03
N ALA A 75 6.40 15.30 -5.80
CA ALA A 75 6.34 15.65 -7.23
C ALA A 75 6.37 17.18 -7.49
N ARG A 76 6.06 18.00 -6.49
CA ARG A 76 6.11 19.48 -6.58
C ARG A 76 7.44 20.07 -6.14
N ARG A 77 8.31 19.29 -5.47
CA ARG A 77 9.64 19.75 -5.05
C ARG A 77 10.65 19.52 -6.17
N PRO A 78 11.66 20.41 -6.37
CA PRO A 78 12.80 20.11 -7.20
C PRO A 78 13.47 18.81 -6.71
N ARG A 79 13.87 17.96 -7.64
CA ARG A 79 14.38 16.62 -7.38
C ARG A 79 15.70 16.70 -6.62
N GLU A 80 15.69 16.50 -5.32
CA GLU A 80 16.85 16.08 -4.56
C GLU A 80 17.05 14.58 -4.82
N GLU A 81 18.31 14.16 -5.01
CA GLU A 81 18.63 12.76 -5.33
C GLU A 81 18.09 11.81 -4.26
N PRO A 82 17.48 10.67 -4.66
CA PRO A 82 17.02 9.69 -3.71
C PRO A 82 18.21 9.10 -2.96
N LEU A 83 18.24 9.22 -1.64
CA LEU A 83 19.15 8.44 -0.80
C LEU A 83 18.86 6.96 -1.02
N SER A 84 19.86 6.21 -1.45
CA SER A 84 19.78 4.75 -1.64
C SER A 84 19.37 4.07 -0.34
N PRO A 85 18.42 3.13 -0.36
CA PRO A 85 18.00 2.42 0.84
C PRO A 85 19.04 1.37 1.23
N THR A 86 19.81 1.64 2.28
CA THR A 86 20.60 0.64 2.98
C THR A 86 19.95 0.39 4.34
N HIS A 87 19.10 -0.61 4.46
CA HIS A 87 18.69 -1.11 5.77
C HIS A 87 18.45 -2.62 5.75
N GLU A 88 19.15 -3.32 6.64
CA GLU A 88 18.89 -4.69 7.09
C GLU A 88 17.65 -4.70 8.02
N ASN A 89 16.47 -4.43 7.46
CA ASN A 89 15.23 -4.56 8.23
C ASN A 89 14.49 -5.84 7.82
N PRO A 90 13.75 -6.47 8.75
CA PRO A 90 12.92 -7.61 8.39
C PRO A 90 12.00 -7.23 7.23
N ASP A 91 12.05 -8.04 6.20
CA ASP A 91 11.37 -7.78 4.95
C ASP A 91 9.85 -7.98 5.08
N PRO A 92 9.06 -6.92 5.08
CA PRO A 92 7.60 -7.02 5.23
C PRO A 92 6.93 -7.73 4.05
N LEU A 93 7.63 -7.91 2.93
CA LEU A 93 7.13 -8.62 1.75
C LEU A 93 7.44 -10.12 1.77
N ALA A 94 8.21 -10.61 2.79
CA ALA A 94 8.61 -12.01 2.88
C ALA A 94 7.44 -12.98 3.09
N GLN A 95 6.33 -12.52 3.64
CA GLN A 95 5.16 -13.34 3.97
C GLN A 95 4.18 -13.50 2.80
N ASP A 96 4.29 -12.68 1.76
CA ASP A 96 3.48 -12.83 0.56
C ASP A 96 4.03 -13.90 -0.37
N GLY A 97 3.18 -14.44 -1.24
CA GLY A 97 3.59 -15.32 -2.34
C GLY A 97 4.63 -14.74 -3.31
N LEU A 98 5.09 -13.49 -3.11
CA LEU A 98 6.29 -12.88 -3.64
C LEU A 98 7.55 -13.51 -3.01
N ARG A 99 7.53 -14.86 -2.86
CA ARG A 99 8.57 -15.63 -2.16
C ARG A 99 9.92 -15.63 -2.85
N SER A 100 10.02 -15.23 -4.10
CA SER A 100 11.32 -15.07 -4.73
C SER A 100 11.80 -13.64 -4.56
N VAL A 101 12.93 -13.47 -3.90
CA VAL A 101 13.69 -12.21 -3.80
C VAL A 101 13.86 -11.56 -5.19
N GLU A 102 13.88 -12.36 -6.24
CA GLU A 102 14.01 -11.96 -7.64
C GLU A 102 12.76 -11.24 -8.20
N LEU A 103 11.54 -11.59 -7.76
CA LEU A 103 10.30 -10.99 -8.27
C LEU A 103 10.00 -9.61 -7.68
N ARG A 104 10.51 -9.30 -6.50
CA ARG A 104 10.24 -8.06 -5.80
C ARG A 104 10.67 -6.81 -6.55
N PRO A 105 11.93 -6.71 -7.00
CA PRO A 105 12.36 -5.53 -7.74
C PRO A 105 11.53 -5.32 -9.00
N ALA A 106 11.16 -6.40 -9.69
CA ALA A 106 10.33 -6.35 -10.88
C ALA A 106 8.92 -5.79 -10.58
N VAL A 107 8.27 -6.28 -9.52
CA VAL A 107 6.94 -5.82 -9.10
C VAL A 107 7.00 -4.36 -8.62
N LEU A 108 7.97 -3.99 -7.79
CA LEU A 108 8.11 -2.61 -7.32
C LEU A 108 8.37 -1.66 -8.48
N SER A 109 9.29 -2.02 -9.41
CA SER A 109 9.56 -1.25 -10.62
C SER A 109 8.32 -1.06 -11.48
N ALA A 110 7.51 -2.10 -11.65
CA ALA A 110 6.27 -2.01 -12.40
C ALA A 110 5.24 -1.11 -11.69
N LEU A 111 5.10 -1.23 -10.36
CA LEU A 111 4.23 -0.37 -9.56
C LEU A 111 4.66 1.10 -9.61
N ASP A 112 5.96 1.38 -9.72
CA ASP A 112 6.50 2.75 -9.84
C ASP A 112 6.10 3.44 -11.15
N SER A 113 5.76 2.68 -12.18
CA SER A 113 5.24 3.22 -13.44
C SER A 113 3.83 3.80 -13.32
N LEU A 114 3.09 3.44 -12.27
CA LEU A 114 1.73 3.89 -12.02
C LEU A 114 1.71 5.26 -11.33
N THR A 115 0.65 6.03 -11.58
CA THR A 115 0.39 7.20 -10.74
C THR A 115 0.11 6.79 -9.29
N PRO A 116 0.38 7.64 -8.29
CA PRO A 116 0.13 7.29 -6.88
C PRO A 116 -1.28 6.77 -6.61
N HIS A 117 -2.26 7.35 -7.28
CA HIS A 117 -3.66 6.93 -7.14
C HIS A 117 -3.95 5.56 -7.78
N GLN A 118 -3.43 5.31 -8.99
CA GLN A 118 -3.54 4.00 -9.64
C GLN A 118 -2.86 2.91 -8.82
N ARG A 119 -1.65 3.21 -8.32
CA ARG A 119 -0.88 2.31 -7.49
C ARG A 119 -1.61 1.95 -6.20
N ALA A 120 -2.15 2.94 -5.48
CA ALA A 120 -2.95 2.71 -4.28
C ALA A 120 -4.14 1.78 -4.55
N ILE A 121 -4.88 1.99 -5.65
CA ILE A 121 -6.01 1.13 -6.02
C ILE A 121 -5.54 -0.31 -6.27
N VAL A 122 -4.46 -0.50 -7.04
CA VAL A 122 -3.91 -1.83 -7.34
C VAL A 122 -3.44 -2.51 -6.06
N VAL A 123 -2.68 -1.80 -5.22
CA VAL A 123 -2.15 -2.37 -3.97
C VAL A 123 -3.28 -2.77 -3.03
N LEU A 124 -4.27 -1.92 -2.81
CA LEU A 124 -5.39 -2.25 -1.93
C LEU A 124 -6.20 -3.44 -2.43
N ARG A 125 -6.50 -3.51 -3.74
CA ARG A 125 -7.32 -4.60 -4.30
C ARG A 125 -6.62 -5.94 -4.35
N TYR A 126 -5.36 -5.98 -4.78
CA TYR A 126 -4.68 -7.23 -5.14
C TYR A 126 -3.68 -7.70 -4.10
N PHE A 127 -3.17 -6.81 -3.25
CA PHE A 127 -2.25 -7.13 -2.17
C PHE A 127 -2.89 -6.95 -0.79
N GLY A 128 -3.95 -6.17 -0.70
CA GLY A 128 -4.70 -5.92 0.53
C GLY A 128 -6.01 -6.70 0.64
N ASP A 129 -6.38 -7.48 -0.38
CA ASP A 129 -7.64 -8.24 -0.45
C ASP A 129 -8.90 -7.39 -0.19
N HIS A 130 -8.89 -6.12 -0.67
CA HIS A 130 -10.01 -5.21 -0.47
C HIS A 130 -10.97 -5.24 -1.64
N SER A 131 -12.27 -5.25 -1.31
CA SER A 131 -13.34 -5.08 -2.26
C SER A 131 -13.32 -3.68 -2.89
N ASP A 132 -13.90 -3.53 -4.08
CA ASP A 132 -14.03 -2.23 -4.74
C ASP A 132 -14.76 -1.19 -3.86
N ALA A 133 -15.70 -1.63 -3.02
CA ALA A 133 -16.43 -0.77 -2.10
C ALA A 133 -15.51 -0.23 -0.98
N GLU A 134 -14.66 -1.09 -0.39
CA GLU A 134 -13.71 -0.69 0.64
C GLU A 134 -12.65 0.26 0.07
N VAL A 135 -12.13 -0.01 -1.13
CA VAL A 135 -11.19 0.89 -1.83
C VAL A 135 -11.85 2.24 -2.14
N SER A 136 -13.10 2.22 -2.63
CA SER A 136 -13.90 3.41 -2.87
C SER A 136 -14.04 4.26 -1.61
N GLN A 137 -14.35 3.64 -0.48
CA GLN A 137 -14.49 4.32 0.81
C GLN A 137 -13.15 4.87 1.32
N ALA A 138 -12.06 4.10 1.17
CA ALA A 138 -10.73 4.53 1.60
C ALA A 138 -10.24 5.75 0.81
N LEU A 139 -10.44 5.76 -0.50
CA LEU A 139 -9.98 6.81 -1.41
C LEU A 139 -10.97 7.96 -1.60
N GLY A 140 -12.21 7.83 -1.15
CA GLY A 140 -13.26 8.83 -1.36
C GLY A 140 -13.68 9.01 -2.82
N VAL A 141 -13.64 7.95 -3.62
CA VAL A 141 -14.01 7.95 -5.05
C VAL A 141 -15.13 6.97 -5.33
N ALA A 142 -15.85 7.13 -6.44
CA ALA A 142 -16.92 6.20 -6.82
C ALA A 142 -16.37 4.80 -7.12
N VAL A 143 -17.15 3.74 -6.83
CA VAL A 143 -16.79 2.33 -7.13
C VAL A 143 -16.50 2.13 -8.62
N GLY A 144 -17.25 2.78 -9.52
CA GLY A 144 -16.99 2.78 -10.96
C GLY A 144 -15.61 3.34 -11.32
N THR A 145 -15.16 4.37 -10.59
CA THR A 145 -13.81 4.94 -10.76
C THR A 145 -12.74 3.96 -10.31
N VAL A 146 -12.95 3.24 -9.21
CA VAL A 146 -12.04 2.18 -8.74
C VAL A 146 -11.87 1.12 -9.82
N LYS A 147 -12.98 0.58 -10.35
CA LYS A 147 -12.98 -0.46 -11.39
C LYS A 147 -12.27 -0.02 -12.66
N SER A 148 -12.63 1.15 -13.21
CA SER A 148 -12.05 1.65 -14.44
C SER A 148 -10.56 2.00 -14.30
N THR A 149 -10.16 2.55 -13.15
CA THR A 149 -8.76 2.87 -12.87
C THR A 149 -7.93 1.62 -12.66
N ALA A 150 -8.44 0.62 -11.92
CA ALA A 150 -7.78 -0.67 -11.76
C ALA A 150 -7.57 -1.38 -13.11
N SER A 151 -8.59 -1.40 -13.97
CA SER A 151 -8.47 -1.99 -15.31
C SER A 151 -7.36 -1.34 -16.15
N ARG A 152 -7.31 0.00 -16.17
CA ARG A 152 -6.25 0.74 -16.89
C ARG A 152 -4.86 0.49 -16.28
N ALA A 153 -4.75 0.50 -14.96
CA ALA A 153 -3.49 0.22 -14.28
C ALA A 153 -2.98 -1.20 -14.56
N LEU A 154 -3.86 -2.21 -14.53
CA LEU A 154 -3.49 -3.58 -14.88
C LEU A 154 -3.06 -3.73 -16.34
N ALA A 155 -3.72 -3.03 -17.27
CA ALA A 155 -3.30 -3.02 -18.66
C ALA A 155 -1.88 -2.45 -18.81
N GLN A 156 -1.55 -1.37 -18.10
CA GLN A 156 -0.21 -0.79 -18.06
C GLN A 156 0.82 -1.77 -17.45
N LEU A 157 0.50 -2.41 -16.33
CA LEU A 157 1.38 -3.38 -15.69
C LEU A 157 1.67 -4.61 -16.57
N ARG A 158 0.68 -5.12 -17.31
CA ARG A 158 0.85 -6.26 -18.22
C ARG A 158 1.88 -6.01 -19.33
N THR A 159 2.05 -4.77 -19.73
CA THR A 159 3.01 -4.36 -20.76
C THR A 159 4.34 -3.87 -20.20
N HIS A 160 4.49 -3.86 -18.85
CA HIS A 160 5.69 -3.35 -18.23
C HIS A 160 6.89 -4.30 -18.44
N PRO A 161 8.06 -3.80 -18.90
CA PRO A 161 9.21 -4.65 -19.24
C PRO A 161 9.70 -5.51 -18.08
N SER A 162 9.66 -5.00 -16.84
CA SER A 162 10.09 -5.76 -15.65
C SER A 162 9.22 -6.98 -15.36
N LEU A 163 8.00 -7.04 -15.90
CA LEU A 163 7.07 -8.16 -15.74
C LEU A 163 7.03 -9.05 -16.99
N ALA A 164 7.77 -8.68 -18.05
CA ALA A 164 7.86 -9.49 -19.26
C ALA A 164 8.49 -10.85 -18.93
N GLY A 165 7.78 -11.92 -19.26
CA GLY A 165 8.19 -13.30 -18.97
C GLY A 165 7.70 -13.88 -17.63
N LEU A 166 7.13 -13.05 -16.74
CA LEU A 166 6.48 -13.53 -15.50
C LEU A 166 5.01 -13.94 -15.73
N PHE A 167 4.38 -13.41 -16.77
CA PHE A 167 3.03 -13.79 -17.18
C PHE A 167 3.10 -14.75 -18.34
N CYS A 168 3.05 -16.05 -18.06
CA CYS A 168 2.76 -17.02 -19.11
C CYS A 168 1.27 -16.88 -19.47
N PRO A 169 0.89 -16.68 -20.76
CA PRO A 169 -0.52 -16.53 -21.15
C PRO A 169 -1.42 -17.72 -20.80
N ALA A 170 -0.80 -18.88 -20.47
CA ALA A 170 -1.49 -20.13 -20.16
C ALA A 170 -2.10 -20.19 -18.73
N ASP A 171 -1.70 -19.31 -17.80
CA ASP A 171 -2.07 -19.42 -16.40
C ASP A 171 -3.24 -18.54 -15.97
N TYR A 172 -3.87 -17.80 -16.87
CA TYR A 172 -5.00 -16.94 -16.52
C TYR A 172 -6.16 -17.11 -17.50
N PRO A 173 -7.16 -17.94 -17.18
CA PRO A 173 -8.38 -18.00 -17.99
C PRO A 173 -9.06 -16.63 -17.96
N ALA A 174 -9.35 -16.10 -19.14
CA ALA A 174 -10.14 -14.88 -19.31
C ALA A 174 -11.49 -15.05 -18.60
N ARG A 175 -11.76 -14.22 -17.59
CA ARG A 175 -13.08 -14.05 -17.00
C ARG A 175 -13.71 -12.77 -17.50
#